data_ff65ecf0c4accb1958b8394d74fc14a4
#
_entry.id   ff65ecf0c4accb1958b8394d74fc14a4
#
_cell.length_a   1.000
_cell.length_b   1.000
_cell.length_c   1.000
_cell.angle_alpha   90.00
_cell.angle_beta   90.00
_cell.angle_gamma   90.00
#
_symmetry.space_group_name_H-M   'P 1'
#
loop_
_entity.id
_entity.type
_entity.pdbx_description
1 polymer ?
#
loop_
_entity_poly.entity_id
_entity_poly.type
_entity_poly.pdbx_seq_one_letter_code
_entity_poly.pdbx_strand_id
1 'polypeptide(L)'
;MKISRLSGGLAAACLFISAVASTASAQGARDAYGNPKAAPSPRASAPVGRSRGYSKPSYSSPISGSASGVRFGFRGGLNLADVQGDAVKSFTNLAGYAPDGAVTREMRPGFYAGLYATLPIGPGFAIEPGISYSEKGTVLRGTLPFPALDFLNAQVTGTARLAYVDVPVLAKVFVTPGFYLYAGPQVSFLVSGKARVEASALGFTAYRQDFDISNQLRKVDFAAVAGLGYQFENGLGLSAGYDYGLTSLDTNNRFDAQNRVIKVGLNYSF
;
A
#
# COMPACT_ATOMS: atom_id res chain seq x y z
N MET A 1 -30.90 -19.18 -32.62
CA MET A 1 -29.76 -19.79 -31.92
C MET A 1 -29.58 -19.02 -30.60
N LYS A 2 -30.02 -19.64 -29.49
CA LYS A 2 -30.05 -18.98 -28.15
C LYS A 2 -28.69 -19.16 -27.51
N ILE A 3 -28.02 -18.05 -27.13
CA ILE A 3 -26.82 -18.06 -26.29
C ILE A 3 -27.24 -17.62 -24.90
N SER A 4 -27.19 -18.58 -24.00
CA SER A 4 -27.47 -18.43 -22.58
C SER A 4 -26.43 -17.53 -21.89
N ARG A 5 -26.93 -16.56 -21.13
CA ARG A 5 -26.13 -15.74 -20.21
C ARG A 5 -25.76 -16.61 -19.00
N LEU A 6 -24.49 -16.86 -18.80
CA LEU A 6 -23.96 -17.35 -17.54
C LEU A 6 -23.65 -16.13 -16.65
N SER A 7 -24.52 -15.93 -15.67
CA SER A 7 -24.29 -15.02 -14.55
C SER A 7 -23.36 -15.72 -13.55
N GLY A 8 -22.06 -15.44 -13.63
CA GLY A 8 -21.09 -15.84 -12.61
C GLY A 8 -21.05 -14.79 -11.50
N GLY A 9 -21.76 -15.04 -10.40
CA GLY A 9 -21.67 -14.24 -9.19
C GLY A 9 -20.28 -14.37 -8.58
N LEU A 10 -19.58 -13.24 -8.47
CA LEU A 10 -18.33 -13.13 -7.73
C LEU A 10 -18.70 -13.07 -6.23
N ALA A 11 -18.62 -14.22 -5.55
CA ALA A 11 -18.72 -14.30 -4.11
C ALA A 11 -17.48 -13.63 -3.52
N ALA A 12 -17.66 -12.47 -2.90
CA ALA A 12 -16.66 -11.83 -2.07
C ALA A 12 -16.42 -12.72 -0.83
N ALA A 13 -15.35 -13.49 -0.83
CA ALA A 13 -14.89 -14.23 0.33
C ALA A 13 -14.32 -13.24 1.35
N CYS A 14 -15.17 -12.70 2.22
CA CYS A 14 -14.76 -12.11 3.46
C CYS A 14 -14.26 -13.22 4.38
N LEU A 15 -12.97 -13.46 4.41
CA LEU A 15 -12.32 -14.28 5.44
C LEU A 15 -12.37 -13.51 6.76
N PHE A 16 -13.45 -13.71 7.52
CA PHE A 16 -13.46 -13.40 8.95
C PHE A 16 -12.58 -14.41 9.65
N ILE A 17 -11.39 -14.00 10.03
CA ILE A 17 -10.60 -14.72 11.04
C ILE A 17 -11.31 -14.48 12.39
N SER A 18 -12.19 -15.40 12.76
CA SER A 18 -12.74 -15.48 14.09
C SER A 18 -11.62 -15.96 15.03
N ALA A 19 -10.99 -15.04 15.73
CA ALA A 19 -10.14 -15.35 16.87
C ALA A 19 -11.04 -15.88 17.97
N VAL A 20 -11.06 -17.19 18.14
CA VAL A 20 -11.64 -17.84 19.31
C VAL A 20 -10.74 -17.53 20.49
N ALA A 21 -11.10 -16.51 21.27
CA ALA A 21 -10.54 -16.33 22.61
C ALA A 21 -11.09 -17.45 23.51
N SER A 22 -10.31 -18.51 23.68
CA SER A 22 -10.59 -19.50 24.74
C SER A 22 -10.30 -18.84 26.08
N THR A 23 -11.35 -18.43 26.78
CA THR A 23 -11.29 -18.08 28.18
C THR A 23 -11.06 -19.38 28.98
N ALA A 24 -9.82 -19.63 29.34
CA ALA A 24 -9.50 -20.65 30.32
C ALA A 24 -10.04 -20.17 31.67
N SER A 25 -11.20 -20.63 32.07
CA SER A 25 -11.70 -20.49 33.41
C SER A 25 -10.84 -21.37 34.32
N ALA A 26 -10.08 -20.73 35.21
CA ALA A 26 -9.37 -21.44 36.28
C ALA A 26 -10.40 -22.07 37.23
N GLN A 27 -10.67 -23.36 37.06
CA GLN A 27 -11.43 -24.14 38.05
C GLN A 27 -10.52 -24.34 39.26
N GLY A 28 -10.83 -23.67 40.36
CA GLY A 28 -10.20 -23.88 41.64
C GLY A 28 -10.40 -25.35 42.10
N ALA A 29 -9.32 -25.99 42.48
CA ALA A 29 -9.35 -27.35 42.98
C ALA A 29 -10.25 -27.45 44.23
N ARG A 30 -11.27 -28.30 44.19
CA ARG A 30 -12.18 -28.61 45.30
C ARG A 30 -11.79 -29.96 45.92
N ASP A 31 -12.10 -30.14 47.21
CA ASP A 31 -11.95 -31.43 47.88
C ASP A 31 -13.05 -32.41 47.46
N ALA A 32 -12.95 -33.66 47.90
CA ALA A 32 -13.90 -34.74 47.59
C ALA A 32 -15.34 -34.46 48.06
N TYR A 33 -15.58 -33.41 48.84
CA TYR A 33 -16.88 -32.97 49.37
C TYR A 33 -17.34 -31.64 48.78
N GLY A 34 -16.64 -31.10 47.74
CA GLY A 34 -17.06 -29.92 47.01
C GLY A 34 -16.69 -28.58 47.62
N ASN A 35 -15.96 -28.55 48.75
CA ASN A 35 -15.54 -27.32 49.40
C ASN A 35 -14.25 -26.73 48.77
N PRO A 36 -14.10 -25.40 48.73
CA PRO A 36 -12.88 -24.79 48.24
C PRO A 36 -11.71 -25.12 49.16
N LYS A 37 -10.64 -25.70 48.61
CA LYS A 37 -9.43 -26.06 49.36
C LYS A 37 -8.73 -24.78 49.81
N ALA A 38 -8.50 -24.64 51.12
CA ALA A 38 -7.80 -23.48 51.67
C ALA A 38 -6.38 -23.39 51.11
N ALA A 39 -5.99 -22.20 50.70
CA ALA A 39 -4.62 -21.95 50.25
C ALA A 39 -3.61 -22.19 51.38
N PRO A 40 -2.48 -22.83 51.13
CA PRO A 40 -1.45 -23.04 52.15
C PRO A 40 -0.88 -21.70 52.62
N SER A 41 -0.81 -21.53 53.94
CA SER A 41 -0.21 -20.37 54.60
C SER A 41 1.24 -20.17 54.13
N PRO A 42 1.72 -18.95 53.89
CA PRO A 42 3.11 -18.72 53.54
C PRO A 42 4.01 -19.10 54.70
N ARG A 43 4.79 -20.16 54.55
CA ARG A 43 5.88 -20.52 55.47
C ARG A 43 6.96 -19.45 55.35
N ALA A 44 7.32 -18.83 56.47
CA ALA A 44 8.44 -17.91 56.53
C ALA A 44 9.72 -18.61 56.06
N SER A 45 10.21 -18.23 54.91
CA SER A 45 11.48 -18.71 54.36
C SER A 45 12.63 -17.86 54.88
N ALA A 46 13.67 -18.51 55.34
CA ALA A 46 14.95 -17.93 55.76
C ALA A 46 15.60 -17.13 54.62
N PRO A 47 16.48 -16.15 54.91
CA PRO A 47 17.11 -15.30 53.90
C PRO A 47 18.10 -16.13 53.09
N VAL A 48 17.72 -16.47 51.85
CA VAL A 48 18.61 -17.06 50.87
C VAL A 48 19.39 -15.93 50.21
N GLY A 49 20.71 -16.12 50.12
CA GLY A 49 21.69 -15.19 49.61
C GLY A 49 21.34 -14.59 48.25
N ARG A 50 21.76 -13.33 48.04
CA ARG A 50 21.66 -12.57 46.82
C ARG A 50 22.23 -13.34 45.62
N SER A 51 21.41 -14.04 44.89
CA SER A 51 21.72 -14.40 43.53
C SER A 51 21.66 -13.10 42.71
N ARG A 52 22.74 -12.74 42.07
CA ARG A 52 22.76 -11.71 41.01
C ARG A 52 21.76 -12.14 39.92
N GLY A 53 20.57 -11.62 40.00
CA GLY A 53 19.54 -11.86 39.01
C GLY A 53 20.07 -11.30 37.67
N TYR A 54 20.20 -12.21 36.74
CA TYR A 54 20.35 -11.89 35.34
C TYR A 54 19.04 -11.20 34.94
N SER A 55 19.02 -9.87 34.92
CA SER A 55 17.90 -9.13 34.37
C SER A 55 17.89 -9.40 32.87
N LYS A 56 16.91 -10.22 32.42
CA LYS A 56 16.58 -10.31 31.01
C LYS A 56 16.46 -8.86 30.48
N PRO A 57 17.13 -8.54 29.38
CA PRO A 57 16.90 -7.24 28.76
C PRO A 57 15.41 -7.13 28.46
N SER A 58 14.77 -6.16 29.10
CA SER A 58 13.39 -5.79 28.86
C SER A 58 13.37 -5.17 27.45
N TYR A 59 12.99 -5.94 26.46
CA TYR A 59 12.68 -5.43 25.15
C TYR A 59 11.40 -4.60 25.29
N SER A 60 11.57 -3.32 25.52
CA SER A 60 10.48 -2.37 25.33
C SER A 60 10.22 -2.28 23.83
N SER A 61 9.20 -3.00 23.36
CA SER A 61 8.65 -2.74 22.03
C SER A 61 8.35 -1.25 21.91
N PRO A 62 8.56 -0.58 20.77
CA PRO A 62 8.17 0.81 20.59
C PRO A 62 6.66 1.04 20.80
N ILE A 63 5.87 -0.02 20.88
CA ILE A 63 4.47 -0.04 21.34
C ILE A 63 4.37 -0.21 22.87
N SER A 64 5.45 -0.61 23.59
CA SER A 64 5.47 -0.85 25.04
C SER A 64 5.69 0.38 25.92
N GLY A 65 5.74 1.58 25.34
CA GLY A 65 5.55 2.79 26.11
C GLY A 65 4.08 2.94 26.44
N SER A 66 3.64 2.40 27.58
CA SER A 66 2.39 2.69 28.37
C SER A 66 1.19 3.42 27.71
N ALA A 67 1.04 3.43 26.42
CA ALA A 67 -0.11 3.95 25.73
C ALA A 67 -0.87 2.80 25.07
N SER A 68 -1.81 2.22 25.83
CA SER A 68 -2.92 1.42 25.29
C SER A 68 -3.83 2.29 24.40
N GLY A 69 -3.30 3.27 23.69
CA GLY A 69 -4.04 4.29 22.98
C GLY A 69 -3.80 4.28 21.48
N VAL A 70 -4.80 4.75 20.75
CA VAL A 70 -4.70 5.08 19.34
C VAL A 70 -3.62 6.16 19.17
N ARG A 71 -2.68 5.93 18.23
CA ARG A 71 -1.65 6.92 17.87
C ARG A 71 -1.96 7.51 16.51
N PHE A 72 -1.93 8.80 16.39
CA PHE A 72 -2.10 9.49 15.12
C PHE A 72 -0.75 9.83 14.50
N GLY A 73 -0.75 10.01 13.20
CA GLY A 73 0.46 10.37 12.50
C GLY A 73 0.18 10.94 11.11
N PHE A 74 1.22 11.51 10.53
CA PHE A 74 1.23 11.89 9.14
C PHE A 74 2.33 11.14 8.39
N ARG A 75 2.10 10.95 7.09
CA ARG A 75 3.06 10.32 6.18
C ARG A 75 3.18 11.12 4.91
N GLY A 76 4.34 11.08 4.28
CA GLY A 76 4.56 11.68 2.97
C GLY A 76 5.80 11.12 2.32
N GLY A 77 5.84 11.17 0.99
CA GLY A 77 6.95 10.61 0.26
C GLY A 77 6.78 10.68 -1.25
N LEU A 78 7.60 9.90 -1.93
CA LEU A 78 7.63 9.80 -3.38
C LEU A 78 6.95 8.53 -3.86
N ASN A 79 6.26 8.65 -4.98
CA ASN A 79 5.69 7.56 -5.75
C ASN A 79 6.47 7.39 -7.04
N LEU A 80 6.76 6.15 -7.41
CA LEU A 80 7.12 5.76 -8.76
C LEU A 80 5.97 4.92 -9.30
N ALA A 81 5.12 5.55 -10.08
CA ALA A 81 3.89 4.95 -10.59
C ALA A 81 4.06 4.50 -12.04
N ASP A 82 3.42 3.39 -12.35
CA ASP A 82 3.33 2.82 -13.67
C ASP A 82 1.91 2.28 -13.91
N VAL A 83 1.51 2.18 -15.17
CA VAL A 83 0.25 1.54 -15.56
C VAL A 83 0.60 0.32 -16.41
N GLN A 84 0.25 -0.86 -15.91
CA GLN A 84 0.49 -2.14 -16.60
C GLN A 84 -0.82 -2.72 -17.11
N GLY A 85 -0.73 -3.47 -18.22
CA GLY A 85 -1.87 -4.19 -18.80
C GLY A 85 -1.83 -4.24 -20.31
N ASP A 86 -2.84 -4.87 -20.92
CA ASP A 86 -2.88 -5.09 -22.36
C ASP A 86 -3.12 -3.81 -23.17
N ALA A 87 -3.70 -2.78 -22.57
CA ALA A 87 -3.80 -1.46 -23.18
C ALA A 87 -2.43 -0.89 -23.54
N VAL A 88 -1.46 -1.02 -22.63
CA VAL A 88 -0.11 -0.52 -22.86
C VAL A 88 0.61 -1.39 -23.89
N LYS A 89 0.40 -2.71 -23.86
CA LYS A 89 0.91 -3.63 -24.87
C LYS A 89 0.31 -3.34 -26.26
N SER A 90 -0.97 -3.00 -26.32
CA SER A 90 -1.63 -2.63 -27.58
C SER A 90 -1.10 -1.31 -28.13
N PHE A 91 -0.77 -0.32 -27.28
CA PHE A 91 -0.10 0.90 -27.71
C PHE A 91 1.34 0.64 -28.22
N THR A 92 2.07 -0.26 -27.56
CA THR A 92 3.39 -0.69 -28.05
C THR A 92 3.26 -1.56 -29.30
N ASN A 93 2.16 -2.30 -29.49
CA ASN A 93 1.88 -3.15 -30.65
C ASN A 93 1.20 -2.41 -31.82
N LEU A 94 0.51 -1.29 -31.60
CA LEU A 94 0.15 -0.34 -32.68
C LEU A 94 1.40 0.21 -33.38
N ALA A 95 2.53 0.15 -32.69
CA ALA A 95 3.85 0.25 -33.26
C ALA A 95 4.27 -0.99 -34.08
N GLY A 96 3.39 -1.95 -34.38
CA GLY A 96 3.64 -3.01 -35.35
C GLY A 96 3.96 -2.49 -36.76
N TYR A 97 3.79 -1.21 -37.00
CA TYR A 97 4.33 -0.43 -38.11
C TYR A 97 5.58 0.37 -37.76
N ALA A 98 6.06 0.31 -36.49
CA ALA A 98 7.26 0.99 -36.03
C ALA A 98 8.30 -0.06 -35.59
N PRO A 99 9.62 0.20 -35.77
CA PRO A 99 10.68 -0.70 -35.35
C PRO A 99 10.58 -1.00 -33.86
N ASP A 100 11.04 -2.20 -33.45
CA ASP A 100 11.11 -2.59 -32.05
C ASP A 100 11.83 -1.52 -31.22
N GLY A 101 11.20 -1.07 -30.13
CA GLY A 101 11.74 -0.03 -29.27
C GLY A 101 11.30 1.41 -29.60
N ALA A 102 10.48 1.63 -30.64
CA ALA A 102 9.99 2.97 -31.00
C ALA A 102 9.09 3.61 -29.91
N VAL A 103 8.49 2.81 -29.04
CA VAL A 103 7.71 3.31 -27.88
C VAL A 103 8.26 2.74 -26.58
N THR A 104 8.73 3.63 -25.72
CA THR A 104 9.26 3.29 -24.38
C THR A 104 8.25 3.73 -23.32
N ARG A 105 8.05 2.89 -22.31
CA ARG A 105 7.23 3.19 -21.14
C ARG A 105 8.14 3.49 -19.96
N GLU A 106 7.87 4.57 -19.26
CA GLU A 106 8.63 5.00 -18.09
C GLU A 106 7.72 5.17 -16.88
N MET A 107 8.23 4.84 -15.70
CA MET A 107 7.56 5.13 -14.45
C MET A 107 7.46 6.65 -14.24
N ARG A 108 6.28 7.11 -13.86
CA ARG A 108 6.09 8.52 -13.55
C ARG A 108 6.40 8.79 -12.07
N PRO A 109 7.34 9.70 -11.76
CA PRO A 109 7.52 10.18 -10.40
C PRO A 109 6.33 11.05 -9.99
N GLY A 110 5.89 10.89 -8.76
CA GLY A 110 4.84 11.65 -8.10
C GLY A 110 5.13 11.74 -6.61
N PHE A 111 4.19 12.31 -5.87
CA PHE A 111 4.27 12.37 -4.41
C PHE A 111 2.98 11.86 -3.78
N TYR A 112 3.05 11.56 -2.49
CA TYR A 112 1.90 11.31 -1.66
C TYR A 112 2.05 11.97 -0.31
N ALA A 113 0.93 12.37 0.28
CA ALA A 113 0.87 12.92 1.63
C ALA A 113 -0.48 12.58 2.27
N GLY A 114 -0.47 12.27 3.57
CA GLY A 114 -1.69 11.87 4.25
C GLY A 114 -1.56 11.69 5.75
N LEU A 115 -2.67 11.30 6.34
CA LEU A 115 -2.82 11.06 7.77
C LEU A 115 -3.14 9.57 8.00
N TYR A 116 -2.79 9.08 9.17
CA TYR A 116 -3.12 7.73 9.60
C TYR A 116 -3.34 7.66 11.11
N ALA A 117 -4.02 6.61 11.53
CA ALA A 117 -4.17 6.25 12.93
C ALA A 117 -3.67 4.81 13.13
N THR A 118 -2.80 4.59 14.11
CA THR A 118 -2.32 3.25 14.48
C THR A 118 -3.10 2.77 15.70
N LEU A 119 -3.82 1.67 15.54
CA LEU A 119 -4.61 1.01 16.57
C LEU A 119 -3.88 -0.28 16.99
N PRO A 120 -3.19 -0.29 18.12
CA PRO A 120 -2.58 -1.52 18.64
C PRO A 120 -3.68 -2.51 19.05
N ILE A 121 -3.61 -3.76 18.54
CA ILE A 121 -4.57 -4.83 18.88
C ILE A 121 -3.91 -5.94 19.70
N GLY A 122 -2.59 -5.90 19.83
CA GLY A 122 -1.85 -6.88 20.61
C GLY A 122 -0.36 -6.62 20.59
N PRO A 123 0.43 -7.43 21.29
CA PRO A 123 1.88 -7.31 21.30
C PRO A 123 2.44 -7.47 19.88
N GLY A 124 3.04 -6.40 19.35
CA GLY A 124 3.64 -6.42 18.02
C GLY A 124 2.66 -6.39 16.84
N PHE A 125 1.36 -6.20 17.07
CA PHE A 125 0.35 -6.14 16.01
C PHE A 125 -0.53 -4.89 16.10
N ALA A 126 -0.74 -4.21 14.98
CA ALA A 126 -1.61 -3.03 14.92
C ALA A 126 -2.39 -2.99 13.59
N ILE A 127 -3.54 -2.31 13.62
CA ILE A 127 -4.27 -1.91 12.40
C ILE A 127 -4.06 -0.43 12.18
N GLU A 128 -3.84 -0.05 10.92
CA GLU A 128 -3.55 1.32 10.54
C GLU A 128 -4.45 1.77 9.38
N PRO A 129 -5.66 2.30 9.69
CA PRO A 129 -6.42 3.05 8.70
C PRO A 129 -5.74 4.39 8.40
N GLY A 130 -5.89 4.85 7.16
CA GLY A 130 -5.34 6.13 6.74
C GLY A 130 -6.12 6.75 5.60
N ILE A 131 -5.77 8.00 5.30
CA ILE A 131 -6.22 8.73 4.12
C ILE A 131 -5.05 9.52 3.58
N SER A 132 -4.84 9.49 2.26
CA SER A 132 -3.73 10.21 1.63
C SER A 132 -4.08 10.67 0.22
N TYR A 133 -3.59 11.85 -0.13
CA TYR A 133 -3.52 12.28 -1.51
C TYR A 133 -2.32 11.59 -2.17
N SER A 134 -2.47 11.13 -3.41
CA SER A 134 -1.44 10.38 -4.11
C SER A 134 -1.47 10.68 -5.61
N GLU A 135 -0.35 11.11 -6.16
CA GLU A 135 -0.19 11.26 -7.60
C GLU A 135 0.34 9.96 -8.21
N LYS A 136 -0.37 9.46 -9.22
CA LYS A 136 -0.04 8.24 -9.98
C LYS A 136 0.02 8.57 -11.47
N GLY A 137 0.34 7.57 -12.29
CA GLY A 137 0.32 7.72 -13.75
C GLY A 137 1.47 7.01 -14.44
N THR A 138 1.68 7.33 -15.72
CA THR A 138 2.73 6.76 -16.57
C THR A 138 3.19 7.75 -17.60
N VAL A 139 4.39 7.54 -18.13
CA VAL A 139 4.94 8.30 -19.26
C VAL A 139 5.21 7.33 -20.41
N LEU A 140 4.71 7.66 -21.59
CA LEU A 140 4.96 6.95 -22.85
C LEU A 140 5.79 7.86 -23.75
N ARG A 141 6.94 7.39 -24.21
CA ARG A 141 7.78 8.09 -25.18
C ARG A 141 7.82 7.31 -26.46
N GLY A 142 7.49 7.97 -27.57
CA GLY A 142 7.59 7.42 -28.91
C GLY A 142 8.57 8.24 -29.75
N THR A 143 9.47 7.55 -30.46
CA THR A 143 10.28 8.16 -31.50
C THR A 143 9.58 7.95 -32.84
N LEU A 144 9.41 9.02 -33.61
CA LEU A 144 8.75 8.92 -34.91
C LEU A 144 9.72 8.28 -35.90
N PRO A 145 9.42 7.12 -36.50
CA PRO A 145 10.32 6.40 -37.39
C PRO A 145 10.25 6.96 -38.82
N PHE A 146 10.61 8.22 -38.98
CA PHE A 146 10.75 8.81 -40.31
C PHE A 146 12.24 8.95 -40.68
N PRO A 147 12.83 8.00 -41.44
CA PRO A 147 14.26 8.03 -41.78
C PRO A 147 14.71 9.34 -42.41
N ALA A 148 13.81 9.99 -43.16
CA ALA A 148 14.08 11.30 -43.77
C ALA A 148 14.15 12.47 -42.77
N LEU A 149 13.70 12.25 -41.52
CA LEU A 149 13.61 13.26 -40.45
C LEU A 149 14.39 12.88 -39.19
N ASP A 150 15.23 11.83 -39.26
CA ASP A 150 16.05 11.36 -38.15
C ASP A 150 16.94 12.46 -37.55
N PHE A 151 17.41 13.39 -38.39
CA PHE A 151 18.19 14.53 -37.94
C PHE A 151 17.41 15.49 -37.03
N LEU A 152 16.06 15.44 -37.04
CA LEU A 152 15.22 16.27 -36.17
C LEU A 152 15.03 15.70 -34.78
N ASN A 153 15.43 14.42 -34.52
CA ASN A 153 15.15 13.70 -33.25
C ASN A 153 13.70 13.94 -32.78
N ALA A 154 12.74 13.78 -33.70
CA ALA A 154 11.34 14.03 -33.41
C ALA A 154 10.78 12.99 -32.45
N GLN A 155 10.34 13.44 -31.28
CA GLN A 155 9.81 12.60 -30.21
C GLN A 155 8.40 13.05 -29.83
N VAL A 156 7.54 12.09 -29.54
CA VAL A 156 6.21 12.33 -28.96
C VAL A 156 6.18 11.72 -27.56
N THR A 157 5.89 12.54 -26.57
CA THR A 157 5.75 12.12 -25.17
C THR A 157 4.31 12.26 -24.73
N GLY A 158 3.70 11.15 -24.34
CA GLY A 158 2.40 11.09 -23.70
C GLY A 158 2.56 10.92 -22.20
N THR A 159 2.03 11.83 -21.40
CA THR A 159 2.07 11.74 -19.93
C THR A 159 0.65 11.65 -19.39
N ALA A 160 0.32 10.56 -18.72
CA ALA A 160 -0.90 10.44 -17.92
C ALA A 160 -0.62 10.84 -16.48
N ARG A 161 -1.37 11.80 -15.96
CA ARG A 161 -1.31 12.28 -14.57
C ARG A 161 -2.64 12.01 -13.90
N LEU A 162 -2.61 11.19 -12.86
CA LEU A 162 -3.79 10.77 -12.12
C LEU A 162 -3.61 11.15 -10.67
N ALA A 163 -4.55 11.92 -10.13
CA ALA A 163 -4.59 12.29 -8.73
C ALA A 163 -5.69 11.49 -8.01
N TYR A 164 -5.34 10.85 -6.92
CA TYR A 164 -6.23 10.02 -6.12
C TYR A 164 -6.26 10.46 -4.66
N VAL A 165 -7.38 10.17 -4.01
CA VAL A 165 -7.47 10.04 -2.57
C VAL A 165 -7.46 8.55 -2.25
N ASP A 166 -6.39 8.08 -1.64
CA ASP A 166 -6.18 6.69 -1.22
C ASP A 166 -6.65 6.51 0.22
N VAL A 167 -7.42 5.46 0.47
CA VAL A 167 -7.91 5.06 1.81
C VAL A 167 -7.44 3.63 2.07
N PRO A 168 -6.22 3.45 2.59
CA PRO A 168 -5.70 2.14 3.00
C PRO A 168 -6.20 1.74 4.38
N VAL A 169 -6.34 0.43 4.60
CA VAL A 169 -6.46 -0.20 5.92
C VAL A 169 -5.37 -1.26 6.03
N LEU A 170 -4.30 -0.96 6.75
CA LEU A 170 -3.10 -1.78 6.79
C LEU A 170 -3.01 -2.55 8.11
N ALA A 171 -2.70 -3.83 8.05
CA ALA A 171 -2.24 -4.61 9.18
C ALA A 171 -0.72 -4.44 9.29
N LYS A 172 -0.23 -4.05 10.46
CA LYS A 172 1.20 -3.91 10.79
C LYS A 172 1.63 -5.00 11.75
N VAL A 173 2.76 -5.62 11.47
CA VAL A 173 3.42 -6.62 12.32
C VAL A 173 4.81 -6.13 12.63
N PHE A 174 5.12 -5.89 13.90
CA PHE A 174 6.45 -5.52 14.37
C PHE A 174 7.28 -6.78 14.58
N VAL A 175 8.29 -6.98 13.77
CA VAL A 175 9.19 -8.15 13.80
C VAL A 175 10.29 -7.94 14.83
N THR A 176 10.77 -6.71 14.97
CA THR A 176 11.74 -6.26 15.97
C THR A 176 11.31 -4.89 16.51
N PRO A 177 11.95 -4.39 17.60
CA PRO A 177 11.76 -3.02 18.03
C PRO A 177 12.05 -2.05 16.87
N GLY A 178 11.01 -1.40 16.37
CA GLY A 178 11.09 -0.43 15.26
C GLY A 178 10.88 -1.02 13.85
N PHE A 179 11.32 -2.22 13.53
CA PHE A 179 11.11 -2.80 12.21
C PHE A 179 9.73 -3.47 12.09
N TYR A 180 8.99 -3.09 11.07
CA TYR A 180 7.66 -3.64 10.83
C TYR A 180 7.43 -3.99 9.37
N LEU A 181 6.56 -4.97 9.16
CA LEU A 181 5.95 -5.29 7.87
C LEU A 181 4.50 -4.80 7.91
N TYR A 182 3.98 -4.43 6.75
CA TYR A 182 2.58 -4.07 6.64
C TYR A 182 1.98 -4.60 5.35
N ALA A 183 0.69 -4.93 5.41
CA ALA A 183 -0.08 -5.29 4.24
C ALA A 183 -1.57 -4.99 4.49
N GLY A 184 -2.32 -4.76 3.40
CA GLY A 184 -3.76 -4.57 3.49
C GLY A 184 -4.40 -4.07 2.21
N PRO A 185 -5.74 -3.97 2.20
CA PRO A 185 -6.49 -3.39 1.11
C PRO A 185 -6.41 -1.87 1.09
N GLN A 186 -6.52 -1.30 -0.08
CA GLN A 186 -6.64 0.13 -0.32
C GLN A 186 -7.76 0.40 -1.33
N VAL A 187 -8.57 1.39 -1.03
CA VAL A 187 -9.53 1.97 -1.98
C VAL A 187 -9.03 3.34 -2.38
N SER A 188 -9.01 3.62 -3.68
CA SER A 188 -8.51 4.88 -4.25
C SER A 188 -9.62 5.56 -5.04
N PHE A 189 -9.88 6.83 -4.76
CA PHE A 189 -10.88 7.65 -5.44
C PHE A 189 -10.18 8.63 -6.38
N LEU A 190 -10.49 8.55 -7.67
CA LEU A 190 -9.94 9.46 -8.67
C LEU A 190 -10.51 10.88 -8.47
N VAL A 191 -9.61 11.84 -8.24
CA VAL A 191 -9.95 13.27 -8.12
C VAL A 191 -9.74 13.99 -9.44
N SER A 192 -8.64 13.69 -10.15
CA SER A 192 -8.30 14.33 -11.42
C SER A 192 -7.51 13.38 -12.31
N GLY A 193 -7.84 13.36 -13.59
CA GLY A 193 -7.11 12.64 -14.62
C GLY A 193 -6.80 13.57 -15.80
N LYS A 194 -5.50 13.81 -16.06
CA LYS A 194 -5.04 14.63 -17.17
C LYS A 194 -4.08 13.85 -18.05
N ALA A 195 -4.29 13.89 -19.35
CA ALA A 195 -3.34 13.41 -20.34
C ALA A 195 -2.66 14.61 -20.99
N ARG A 196 -1.34 14.59 -21.05
CA ARG A 196 -0.54 15.59 -21.76
C ARG A 196 0.18 14.92 -22.90
N VAL A 197 0.06 15.52 -24.08
CA VAL A 197 0.80 15.12 -25.28
C VAL A 197 1.77 16.25 -25.62
N GLU A 198 3.05 15.90 -25.74
CA GLU A 198 4.12 16.82 -26.13
C GLU A 198 4.83 16.26 -27.37
N ALA A 199 4.97 17.07 -28.40
CA ALA A 199 5.79 16.77 -29.56
C ALA A 199 7.03 17.68 -29.52
N SER A 200 8.20 17.07 -29.59
CA SER A 200 9.50 17.76 -29.53
C SER A 200 10.29 17.46 -30.80
N ALA A 201 10.99 18.47 -31.32
CA ALA A 201 11.94 18.32 -32.40
C ALA A 201 13.17 19.21 -32.11
N LEU A 202 14.39 18.73 -32.42
CA LEU A 202 15.65 19.44 -32.17
C LEU A 202 15.84 19.90 -30.72
N GLY A 203 15.25 19.17 -29.73
CA GLY A 203 15.32 19.53 -28.31
C GLY A 203 14.34 20.62 -27.87
N PHE A 204 13.51 21.16 -28.76
CA PHE A 204 12.48 22.14 -28.44
C PHE A 204 11.09 21.51 -28.47
N THR A 205 10.24 21.88 -27.50
CA THR A 205 8.82 21.47 -27.51
C THR A 205 8.08 22.29 -28.55
N ALA A 206 7.72 21.66 -29.68
CA ALA A 206 7.00 22.30 -30.77
C ALA A 206 5.49 22.36 -30.54
N TYR A 207 4.94 21.39 -29.78
CA TYR A 207 3.52 21.28 -29.49
C TYR A 207 3.28 20.72 -28.13
N ARG A 208 2.31 21.27 -27.35
CA ARG A 208 1.86 20.77 -26.07
C ARG A 208 0.35 20.94 -25.96
N GLN A 209 -0.32 19.84 -25.61
CA GLN A 209 -1.76 19.85 -25.39
C GLN A 209 -2.10 19.05 -24.13
N ASP A 210 -2.96 19.61 -23.28
CA ASP A 210 -3.50 18.95 -22.09
C ASP A 210 -4.97 18.57 -22.35
N PHE A 211 -5.33 17.34 -22.02
CA PHE A 211 -6.69 16.80 -22.12
C PHE A 211 -7.16 16.34 -20.76
N ASP A 212 -8.39 16.68 -20.39
CA ASP A 212 -9.03 16.08 -19.22
C ASP A 212 -9.60 14.71 -19.61
N ILE A 213 -9.11 13.67 -18.95
CA ILE A 213 -9.54 12.28 -19.16
C ILE A 213 -10.29 11.71 -17.96
N SER A 214 -10.60 12.54 -16.96
CA SER A 214 -11.23 12.12 -15.70
C SER A 214 -12.54 11.37 -15.89
N ASN A 215 -13.32 11.70 -16.94
CA ASN A 215 -14.60 11.07 -17.22
C ASN A 215 -14.50 9.73 -17.97
N GLN A 216 -13.32 9.42 -18.52
CA GLN A 216 -13.06 8.18 -19.25
C GLN A 216 -12.48 7.11 -18.33
N LEU A 217 -12.03 7.52 -17.15
CA LEU A 217 -11.39 6.64 -16.17
C LEU A 217 -12.37 6.23 -15.08
N ARG A 218 -12.14 5.03 -14.57
CA ARG A 218 -12.87 4.51 -13.41
C ARG A 218 -12.60 5.39 -12.18
N LYS A 219 -13.67 5.83 -11.52
CA LYS A 219 -13.58 6.73 -10.37
C LYS A 219 -13.06 6.05 -9.11
N VAL A 220 -13.24 4.72 -9.00
CA VAL A 220 -12.83 3.93 -7.83
C VAL A 220 -11.89 2.82 -8.30
N ASP A 221 -10.72 2.76 -7.68
CA ASP A 221 -9.69 1.74 -7.90
C ASP A 221 -9.43 0.99 -6.59
N PHE A 222 -9.28 -0.33 -6.68
CA PHE A 222 -8.94 -1.19 -5.55
C PHE A 222 -7.51 -1.69 -5.72
N ALA A 223 -6.75 -1.71 -4.63
CA ALA A 223 -5.38 -2.19 -4.62
C ALA A 223 -5.10 -3.04 -3.38
N ALA A 224 -4.16 -3.97 -3.52
CA ALA A 224 -3.48 -4.60 -2.41
C ALA A 224 -2.16 -3.84 -2.16
N VAL A 225 -1.92 -3.48 -0.92
CA VAL A 225 -0.71 -2.76 -0.50
C VAL A 225 0.12 -3.67 0.38
N ALA A 226 1.43 -3.72 0.15
CA ALA A 226 2.37 -4.41 1.04
C ALA A 226 3.67 -3.62 1.13
N GLY A 227 4.37 -3.74 2.26
CA GLY A 227 5.63 -3.05 2.44
C GLY A 227 6.28 -3.32 3.79
N LEU A 228 7.34 -2.58 4.02
CA LEU A 228 8.14 -2.63 5.23
C LEU A 228 8.49 -1.21 5.69
N GLY A 229 8.87 -1.10 6.95
CA GLY A 229 9.30 0.18 7.48
C GLY A 229 10.04 0.04 8.80
N TYR A 230 10.60 1.14 9.20
CA TYR A 230 11.29 1.26 10.49
C TYR A 230 10.78 2.50 11.23
N GLN A 231 10.35 2.31 12.46
CA GLN A 231 9.89 3.35 13.37
C GLN A 231 10.95 3.61 14.42
N PHE A 232 11.48 4.83 14.47
CA PHE A 232 12.41 5.27 15.50
C PHE A 232 11.66 5.60 16.81
N GLU A 233 12.38 5.61 17.92
CA GLU A 233 11.82 5.92 19.25
C GLU A 233 11.27 7.35 19.36
N ASN A 234 11.79 8.28 18.56
CA ASN A 234 11.35 9.67 18.50
C ASN A 234 10.05 9.90 17.71
N GLY A 235 9.39 8.83 17.26
CA GLY A 235 8.17 8.89 16.47
C GLY A 235 8.37 9.05 14.97
N LEU A 236 9.60 9.36 14.51
CA LEU A 236 9.92 9.36 13.07
C LEU A 236 10.00 7.93 12.54
N GLY A 237 9.64 7.73 11.28
CA GLY A 237 9.76 6.43 10.62
C GLY A 237 10.05 6.58 9.13
N LEU A 238 10.59 5.51 8.59
CA LEU A 238 10.83 5.30 7.16
C LEU A 238 9.95 4.15 6.68
N SER A 239 9.43 4.23 5.47
CA SER A 239 8.66 3.15 4.89
C SER A 239 8.92 3.02 3.40
N ALA A 240 8.89 1.77 2.92
CA ALA A 240 8.90 1.42 1.52
C ALA A 240 7.79 0.40 1.26
N GLY A 241 7.04 0.58 0.18
CA GLY A 241 5.90 -0.27 -0.14
C GLY A 241 5.57 -0.32 -1.60
N TYR A 242 4.68 -1.23 -1.92
CA TYR A 242 4.18 -1.47 -3.26
C TYR A 242 2.66 -1.58 -3.25
N ASP A 243 2.03 -0.78 -4.11
CA ASP A 243 0.59 -0.85 -4.35
C ASP A 243 0.34 -1.64 -5.63
N TYR A 244 -0.36 -2.75 -5.51
CA TYR A 244 -0.78 -3.62 -6.60
C TYR A 244 -2.25 -3.34 -6.92
N GLY A 245 -2.54 -2.56 -7.97
CA GLY A 245 -3.89 -2.30 -8.45
C GLY A 245 -4.55 -3.59 -8.92
N LEU A 246 -5.78 -3.81 -8.49
CA LEU A 246 -6.59 -4.99 -8.78
C LEU A 246 -7.66 -4.70 -9.84
N THR A 247 -8.06 -3.44 -9.98
CA THR A 247 -9.09 -3.01 -10.92
C THR A 247 -8.48 -2.38 -12.17
N SER A 248 -9.15 -2.58 -13.30
CA SER A 248 -8.81 -1.87 -14.53
C SER A 248 -9.26 -0.41 -14.44
N LEU A 249 -8.40 0.50 -14.88
CA LEU A 249 -8.65 1.95 -14.92
C LEU A 249 -9.69 2.34 -15.98
N ASP A 250 -9.91 1.49 -17.00
CA ASP A 250 -10.91 1.77 -18.03
C ASP A 250 -12.32 1.46 -17.52
N THR A 251 -13.22 2.44 -17.66
CA THR A 251 -14.63 2.31 -17.27
C THR A 251 -15.37 1.24 -18.09
N ASN A 252 -14.99 1.08 -19.36
CA ASN A 252 -15.68 0.19 -20.30
C ASN A 252 -15.05 -1.20 -20.40
N ASN A 253 -14.01 -1.51 -19.61
CA ASN A 253 -13.23 -2.75 -19.67
C ASN A 253 -12.74 -3.10 -21.10
N ARG A 254 -12.47 -2.10 -21.91
CA ARG A 254 -11.91 -2.30 -23.26
C ARG A 254 -10.46 -2.69 -23.22
N PHE A 255 -9.77 -2.27 -22.14
CA PHE A 255 -8.35 -2.49 -21.93
C PHE A 255 -8.09 -2.84 -20.47
N ASP A 256 -7.26 -3.84 -20.25
CA ASP A 256 -6.67 -4.05 -18.94
C ASP A 256 -5.56 -3.02 -18.71
N ALA A 257 -5.80 -2.11 -17.77
CA ALA A 257 -4.84 -1.10 -17.37
C ALA A 257 -4.90 -0.96 -15.84
N GLN A 258 -3.87 -1.40 -15.15
CA GLN A 258 -3.83 -1.46 -13.69
C GLN A 258 -2.69 -0.61 -13.15
N ASN A 259 -2.93 0.09 -12.04
CA ASN A 259 -1.90 0.85 -11.35
C ASN A 259 -0.87 -0.07 -10.68
N ARG A 260 0.40 0.30 -10.79
CA ARG A 260 1.53 -0.28 -10.08
C ARG A 260 2.35 0.86 -9.50
N VAL A 261 2.48 0.92 -8.17
CA VAL A 261 3.14 2.06 -7.54
C VAL A 261 4.13 1.59 -6.49
N ILE A 262 5.38 2.02 -6.64
CA ILE A 262 6.39 1.92 -5.59
C ILE A 262 6.32 3.20 -4.77
N LYS A 263 6.22 3.08 -3.45
CA LYS A 263 6.16 4.20 -2.52
C LYS A 263 7.36 4.16 -1.57
N VAL A 264 8.04 5.29 -1.41
CA VAL A 264 9.08 5.48 -0.39
C VAL A 264 8.80 6.77 0.34
N GLY A 265 8.82 6.75 1.66
CA GLY A 265 8.48 7.94 2.40
C GLY A 265 8.84 7.92 3.87
N LEU A 266 8.56 9.07 4.48
CA LEU A 266 8.69 9.34 5.89
C LEU A 266 7.30 9.30 6.54
N ASN A 267 7.27 8.87 7.78
CA ASN A 267 6.09 8.96 8.64
C ASN A 267 6.49 9.46 10.02
N TYR A 268 5.57 10.14 10.67
CA TYR A 268 5.75 10.61 12.04
C TYR A 268 4.49 10.29 12.84
N SER A 269 4.66 9.65 14.00
CA SER A 269 3.59 9.28 14.95
C SER A 269 3.74 10.08 16.23
N PHE A 270 2.64 10.60 16.76
CA PHE A 270 2.58 11.39 18.00
C PHE A 270 1.51 10.84 18.96
#